data_bc6ba7e9295e184c674460e29050202c
#
_entry.id   bc6ba7e9295e184c674460e29050202c
#
_cell.length_a   1.000
_cell.length_b   1.000
_cell.length_c   1.000
_cell.angle_alpha   90.00
_cell.angle_beta   90.00
_cell.angle_gamma   90.00
#
_symmetry.space_group_name_H-M   'P 1'
#
loop_
_entity.id
_entity.type
_entity.pdbx_description
1 polymer ?
#
loop_
_entity_poly.entity_id
_entity_poly.type
_entity_poly.pdbx_seq_one_letter_code
_entity_poly.pdbx_strand_id
1 'polypeptide(L)'
;GTASTIDEVAAKEATRKLLEELVSNAESIDEMEEILSNKFDESSSEDIIIQYFGYYIYEHLDKWFYEHLIKKNNQSDCNNLFRQIKDFIFESLKDTQRVNSLQNLDWGSDEADRLIKNIQQDILTVFE
;
A
#
# COMPACT_ATOMS: atom_id res chain seq x y z
N GLY A 1 -19.31 -12.21 -14.16
CA GLY A 1 -19.23 -10.89 -13.57
C GLY A 1 -18.22 -10.01 -14.26
N THR A 2 -18.36 -8.75 -14.07
CA THR A 2 -17.41 -7.79 -14.60
C THR A 2 -16.12 -7.85 -13.81
N ALA A 3 -15.00 -7.79 -14.51
CA ALA A 3 -13.70 -7.68 -13.86
C ALA A 3 -13.65 -6.36 -13.08
N SER A 4 -12.99 -6.39 -11.94
CA SER A 4 -12.77 -5.19 -11.16
C SER A 4 -11.88 -4.22 -11.92
N THR A 5 -12.14 -2.94 -11.75
CA THR A 5 -11.29 -1.91 -12.33
C THR A 5 -10.26 -1.46 -11.28
N ILE A 6 -9.10 -1.08 -11.77
CA ILE A 6 -8.07 -0.48 -10.92
C ILE A 6 -8.59 0.88 -10.44
N ASP A 7 -8.43 1.16 -9.16
CA ASP A 7 -8.75 2.46 -8.58
C ASP A 7 -7.63 3.45 -8.96
N GLU A 8 -7.89 4.22 -10.01
CA GLU A 8 -6.88 5.15 -10.55
C GLU A 8 -6.51 6.26 -9.58
N VAL A 9 -7.44 6.72 -8.76
CA VAL A 9 -7.18 7.75 -7.76
C VAL A 9 -6.23 7.20 -6.70
N ALA A 10 -6.51 6.01 -6.20
CA ALA A 10 -5.63 5.35 -5.23
C ALA A 10 -4.26 5.06 -5.84
N ALA A 11 -4.20 4.63 -7.10
CA ALA A 11 -2.93 4.36 -7.78
C ALA A 11 -2.08 5.62 -7.92
N LYS A 12 -2.67 6.75 -8.28
CA LYS A 12 -1.96 8.03 -8.37
C LYS A 12 -1.43 8.48 -7.01
N GLU A 13 -2.24 8.37 -5.98
CA GLU A 13 -1.83 8.75 -4.64
C GLU A 13 -0.72 7.83 -4.11
N ALA A 14 -0.80 6.53 -4.39
CA ALA A 14 0.25 5.58 -4.04
C ALA A 14 1.58 5.92 -4.72
N THR A 15 1.53 6.27 -6.00
CA THR A 15 2.71 6.70 -6.75
C THR A 15 3.32 7.95 -6.13
N ARG A 16 2.49 8.95 -5.82
CA ARG A 16 2.94 10.20 -5.20
C ARG A 16 3.65 9.94 -3.87
N LYS A 17 3.04 9.14 -3.01
CA LYS A 17 3.60 8.82 -1.69
C LYS A 17 4.90 8.04 -1.80
N LEU A 18 4.95 7.07 -2.72
CA LEU A 18 6.17 6.29 -2.92
C LEU A 18 7.32 7.17 -3.39
N LEU A 19 7.09 8.01 -4.38
CA LEU A 19 8.12 8.92 -4.90
C LEU A 19 8.58 9.89 -3.82
N GLU A 20 7.65 10.47 -3.07
CA GLU A 20 7.97 11.38 -1.98
C GLU A 20 8.87 10.71 -0.94
N GLU A 21 8.56 9.47 -0.58
CA GLU A 21 9.36 8.72 0.38
C GLU A 21 10.75 8.39 -0.15
N LEU A 22 10.84 7.96 -1.41
CA LEU A 22 12.11 7.58 -2.02
C LEU A 22 13.08 8.76 -2.14
N VAL A 23 12.57 9.97 -2.39
CA VAL A 23 13.40 11.15 -2.62
C VAL A 23 13.35 12.15 -1.47
N SER A 24 12.80 11.78 -0.33
CA SER A 24 12.60 12.68 0.81
C SER A 24 13.88 13.35 1.31
N ASN A 25 15.04 12.71 1.14
CA ASN A 25 16.32 13.22 1.58
C ASN A 25 17.10 13.92 0.47
N ALA A 26 16.54 14.00 -0.73
CA ALA A 26 17.22 14.65 -1.85
C ALA A 26 17.13 16.17 -1.72
N GLU A 27 18.25 16.85 -1.96
CA GLU A 27 18.33 18.33 -1.92
C GLU A 27 18.38 18.96 -3.32
N SER A 28 18.53 18.13 -4.35
CA SER A 28 18.62 18.58 -5.74
C SER A 28 18.02 17.56 -6.68
N ILE A 29 17.80 17.99 -7.94
CA ILE A 29 17.30 17.10 -9.00
C ILE A 29 18.32 15.99 -9.29
N ASP A 30 19.60 16.33 -9.29
CA ASP A 30 20.68 15.36 -9.51
C ASP A 30 20.69 14.28 -8.44
N GLU A 31 20.50 14.66 -7.17
CA GLU A 31 20.39 13.70 -6.07
C GLU A 31 19.15 12.82 -6.20
N MET A 32 18.03 13.40 -6.63
CA MET A 32 16.81 12.63 -6.88
C MET A 32 17.03 11.55 -7.94
N GLU A 33 17.67 11.92 -9.05
CA GLU A 33 17.99 10.99 -10.14
C GLU A 33 18.91 9.87 -9.65
N GLU A 34 19.92 10.19 -8.87
CA GLU A 34 20.85 9.23 -8.31
C GLU A 34 20.15 8.25 -7.37
N ILE A 35 19.30 8.76 -6.46
CA ILE A 35 18.56 7.92 -5.53
C ILE A 35 17.63 6.96 -6.28
N LEU A 36 16.88 7.46 -7.25
CA LEU A 36 15.95 6.65 -8.02
C LEU A 36 16.69 5.59 -8.85
N SER A 37 17.80 5.97 -9.48
CA SER A 37 18.61 5.03 -10.25
C SER A 37 19.13 3.89 -9.38
N ASN A 38 19.67 4.22 -8.21
CA ASN A 38 20.19 3.21 -7.28
C ASN A 38 19.08 2.27 -6.79
N LYS A 39 17.89 2.79 -6.52
CA LYS A 39 16.76 1.99 -6.05
C LYS A 39 16.28 1.00 -7.12
N PHE A 40 16.25 1.40 -8.37
CA PHE A 40 15.79 0.53 -9.45
C PHE A 40 16.87 -0.45 -9.93
N ASP A 41 18.14 -0.11 -9.78
CA ASP A 41 19.26 -0.97 -10.18
C ASP A 41 19.59 -2.07 -9.16
N GLU A 42 19.26 -1.84 -7.89
CA GLU A 42 19.50 -2.81 -6.84
C GLU A 42 18.39 -3.87 -6.76
N SER A 43 18.68 -4.95 -6.01
CA SER A 43 17.71 -6.02 -5.75
C SER A 43 16.57 -5.60 -4.80
N SER A 44 16.39 -4.31 -4.59
CA SER A 44 15.35 -3.75 -3.74
C SER A 44 14.02 -3.50 -4.47
N SER A 45 13.90 -3.93 -5.72
CA SER A 45 12.66 -3.77 -6.50
C SER A 45 11.47 -4.44 -5.82
N GLU A 46 11.69 -5.55 -5.13
CA GLU A 46 10.66 -6.25 -4.39
C GLU A 46 10.09 -5.38 -3.26
N ASP A 47 10.95 -4.68 -2.53
CA ASP A 47 10.53 -3.76 -1.46
C ASP A 47 9.73 -2.58 -2.03
N ILE A 48 10.14 -2.06 -3.18
CA ILE A 48 9.42 -0.97 -3.85
C ILE A 48 8.02 -1.44 -4.26
N ILE A 49 7.90 -2.65 -4.79
CA ILE A 49 6.62 -3.24 -5.17
C ILE A 49 5.71 -3.39 -3.96
N ILE A 50 6.23 -3.90 -2.85
CA ILE A 50 5.47 -4.03 -1.61
C ILE A 50 5.01 -2.66 -1.11
N GLN A 51 5.89 -1.66 -1.12
CA GLN A 51 5.53 -0.30 -0.70
C GLN A 51 4.44 0.30 -1.59
N TYR A 52 4.59 0.16 -2.91
CA TYR A 52 3.59 0.69 -3.85
C TYR A 52 2.21 0.07 -3.60
N PHE A 53 2.14 -1.25 -3.57
CA PHE A 53 0.84 -1.92 -3.37
C PHE A 53 0.30 -1.73 -1.96
N GLY A 54 1.18 -1.57 -0.96
CA GLY A 54 0.76 -1.20 0.38
C GLY A 54 0.06 0.15 0.40
N TYR A 55 0.64 1.15 -0.22
CA TYR A 55 0.02 2.47 -0.36
C TYR A 55 -1.27 2.40 -1.19
N TYR A 56 -1.26 1.62 -2.28
CA TYR A 56 -2.45 1.44 -3.11
C TYR A 56 -3.62 0.87 -2.30
N ILE A 57 -3.40 -0.21 -1.58
CA ILE A 57 -4.45 -0.84 -0.78
C ILE A 57 -4.94 0.11 0.30
N TYR A 58 -4.04 0.78 0.99
CA TYR A 58 -4.41 1.74 2.01
C TYR A 58 -5.27 2.86 1.45
N GLU A 59 -4.87 3.46 0.33
CA GLU A 59 -5.63 4.55 -0.29
C GLU A 59 -6.97 4.06 -0.85
N HIS A 60 -6.98 2.86 -1.44
CA HIS A 60 -8.20 2.26 -1.96
C HIS A 60 -9.23 2.01 -0.86
N LEU A 61 -8.79 1.65 0.33
CA LEU A 61 -9.64 1.33 1.46
C LEU A 61 -9.78 2.48 2.48
N ASP A 62 -9.22 3.65 2.20
CA ASP A 62 -9.16 4.76 3.16
C ASP A 62 -10.53 5.13 3.72
N LYS A 63 -11.51 5.32 2.85
CA LYS A 63 -12.87 5.66 3.25
C LYS A 63 -13.49 4.56 4.11
N TRP A 64 -13.26 3.31 3.76
CA TRP A 64 -13.75 2.15 4.48
C TRP A 64 -13.11 2.09 5.88
N PHE A 65 -11.80 2.31 6.00
CA PHE A 65 -11.12 2.37 7.30
C PHE A 65 -11.71 3.47 8.18
N TYR A 66 -11.94 4.64 7.60
CA TYR A 66 -12.53 5.75 8.34
C TYR A 66 -13.91 5.36 8.89
N GLU A 67 -14.77 4.83 8.05
CA GLU A 67 -16.15 4.51 8.43
C GLU A 67 -16.24 3.38 9.47
N HIS A 68 -15.35 2.41 9.39
CA HIS A 68 -15.46 1.21 10.21
C HIS A 68 -14.59 1.23 11.47
N LEU A 69 -13.48 1.96 11.45
CA LEU A 69 -12.50 1.87 12.52
C LEU A 69 -12.14 3.21 13.15
N ILE A 70 -12.14 4.29 12.38
CA ILE A 70 -11.49 5.53 12.80
C ILE A 70 -12.44 6.53 13.42
N LYS A 71 -13.63 6.72 12.85
CA LYS A 71 -14.56 7.76 13.32
C LYS A 71 -15.02 7.60 14.76
N LYS A 72 -14.86 6.40 15.32
CA LYS A 72 -15.24 6.10 16.71
C LYS A 72 -14.15 6.42 17.71
N ASN A 73 -12.96 6.79 17.25
CA ASN A 73 -11.80 7.00 18.09
C ASN A 73 -11.44 8.49 18.17
N ASN A 74 -10.74 8.89 19.22
CA ASN A 74 -10.21 10.25 19.29
C ASN A 74 -9.03 10.40 18.34
N GLN A 75 -8.60 11.65 18.08
CA GLN A 75 -7.59 11.94 17.07
C GLN A 75 -6.23 11.30 17.39
N SER A 76 -5.84 11.25 18.65
CA SER A 76 -4.57 10.64 19.05
C SER A 76 -4.56 9.13 18.77
N ASP A 77 -5.65 8.46 19.13
CA ASP A 77 -5.80 7.04 18.90
C ASP A 77 -5.91 6.73 17.40
N CYS A 78 -6.51 7.64 16.63
CA CYS A 78 -6.61 7.49 15.16
C CYS A 78 -5.23 7.45 14.50
N ASN A 79 -4.30 8.31 14.91
CA ASN A 79 -2.96 8.32 14.33
C ASN A 79 -2.22 7.01 14.57
N ASN A 80 -2.33 6.46 15.76
CA ASN A 80 -1.75 5.16 16.10
C ASN A 80 -2.41 4.04 15.30
N LEU A 81 -3.72 4.10 15.18
CA LEU A 81 -4.49 3.09 14.43
C LEU A 81 -4.11 3.10 12.96
N PHE A 82 -3.99 4.26 12.34
CA PHE A 82 -3.54 4.39 10.95
C PHE A 82 -2.17 3.74 10.74
N ARG A 83 -1.24 4.00 11.66
CA ARG A 83 0.11 3.41 11.57
C ARG A 83 0.06 1.90 11.65
N GLN A 84 -0.71 1.37 12.60
CA GLN A 84 -0.85 -0.07 12.79
C GLN A 84 -1.51 -0.74 11.59
N ILE A 85 -2.51 -0.10 10.99
CA ILE A 85 -3.17 -0.61 9.79
C ILE A 85 -2.18 -0.65 8.62
N LYS A 86 -1.39 0.39 8.41
CA LYS A 86 -0.37 0.42 7.36
C LYS A 86 0.66 -0.69 7.56
N ASP A 87 1.16 -0.85 8.78
CA ASP A 87 2.13 -1.90 9.08
C ASP A 87 1.55 -3.29 8.82
N PHE A 88 0.29 -3.49 9.18
CA PHE A 88 -0.41 -4.74 8.93
C PHE A 88 -0.51 -5.04 7.44
N ILE A 89 -0.87 -4.04 6.63
CA ILE A 89 -0.96 -4.19 5.18
C ILE A 89 0.40 -4.59 4.61
N PHE A 90 1.47 -3.90 4.98
CA PHE A 90 2.81 -4.21 4.49
C PHE A 90 3.25 -5.62 4.87
N GLU A 91 3.00 -6.05 6.10
CA GLU A 91 3.34 -7.41 6.52
C GLU A 91 2.53 -8.47 5.76
N SER A 92 1.24 -8.22 5.53
CA SER A 92 0.39 -9.11 4.75
C SER A 92 0.90 -9.24 3.31
N LEU A 93 1.35 -8.15 2.71
CA LEU A 93 1.90 -8.17 1.36
C LEU A 93 3.25 -8.90 1.29
N LYS A 94 4.08 -8.75 2.31
CA LYS A 94 5.34 -9.51 2.40
C LYS A 94 5.06 -11.01 2.44
N ASP A 95 4.07 -11.43 3.21
CA ASP A 95 3.68 -12.83 3.29
C ASP A 95 3.14 -13.33 1.95
N THR A 96 2.31 -12.53 1.28
CA THR A 96 1.80 -12.87 -0.05
C THR A 96 2.94 -13.00 -1.06
N GLN A 97 3.91 -12.10 -1.02
CA GLN A 97 5.04 -12.08 -1.93
C GLN A 97 5.87 -13.37 -1.85
N ARG A 98 5.97 -13.96 -0.66
CA ARG A 98 6.70 -15.23 -0.48
C ARG A 98 6.06 -16.40 -1.22
N VAL A 99 4.74 -16.34 -1.41
CA VAL A 99 3.97 -17.41 -2.05
C VAL A 99 3.73 -17.10 -3.52
N ASN A 100 3.27 -15.90 -3.82
CA ASN A 100 2.95 -15.43 -5.17
C ASN A 100 3.53 -14.04 -5.38
N SER A 101 4.26 -13.87 -6.47
CA SER A 101 4.86 -12.59 -6.81
C SER A 101 3.77 -11.53 -7.06
N LEU A 102 3.81 -10.42 -6.34
CA LEU A 102 2.83 -9.34 -6.46
C LEU A 102 2.83 -8.69 -7.85
N GLN A 103 3.98 -8.65 -8.51
CA GLN A 103 4.08 -8.08 -9.84
C GLN A 103 3.42 -8.96 -10.91
N ASN A 104 3.17 -10.23 -10.61
CA ASN A 104 2.48 -11.16 -11.51
C ASN A 104 0.97 -11.21 -11.26
N LEU A 105 0.50 -10.54 -10.21
CA LEU A 105 -0.92 -10.47 -9.89
C LEU A 105 -1.60 -9.45 -10.81
N ASP A 106 -2.72 -9.86 -11.41
CA ASP A 106 -3.54 -8.94 -12.19
C ASP A 106 -4.42 -8.13 -11.24
N TRP A 107 -4.03 -6.87 -10.99
CA TRP A 107 -4.70 -6.01 -10.01
C TRP A 107 -6.08 -5.52 -10.45
N GLY A 108 -6.47 -5.78 -11.70
CA GLY A 108 -7.84 -5.54 -12.16
C GLY A 108 -8.71 -6.79 -12.18
N SER A 109 -8.28 -7.87 -11.53
CA SER A 109 -8.95 -9.16 -11.58
C SER A 109 -9.63 -9.52 -10.26
N ASP A 110 -10.42 -10.60 -10.29
CA ASP A 110 -11.06 -11.16 -9.11
C ASP A 110 -10.03 -11.68 -8.09
N GLU A 111 -8.88 -12.13 -8.55
CA GLU A 111 -7.80 -12.60 -7.66
C GLU A 111 -7.30 -11.47 -6.77
N ALA A 112 -7.08 -10.29 -7.36
CA ALA A 112 -6.67 -9.11 -6.60
C ALA A 112 -7.76 -8.67 -5.63
N ASP A 113 -9.03 -8.72 -6.04
CA ASP A 113 -10.16 -8.41 -5.16
C ASP A 113 -10.21 -9.33 -3.96
N ARG A 114 -9.97 -10.61 -4.14
CA ARG A 114 -9.95 -11.57 -3.03
C ARG A 114 -8.81 -11.26 -2.07
N LEU A 115 -7.63 -10.91 -2.58
CA LEU A 115 -6.52 -10.52 -1.74
C LEU A 115 -6.87 -9.30 -0.88
N ILE A 116 -7.44 -8.27 -1.50
CA ILE A 116 -7.85 -7.05 -0.80
C ILE A 116 -8.92 -7.34 0.24
N LYS A 117 -9.93 -8.13 -0.10
CA LYS A 117 -10.98 -8.53 0.84
C LYS A 117 -10.45 -9.34 2.01
N ASN A 118 -9.49 -10.22 1.77
CA ASN A 118 -8.86 -10.98 2.85
C ASN A 118 -8.12 -10.06 3.80
N ILE A 119 -7.38 -9.08 3.28
CA ILE A 119 -6.70 -8.09 4.10
C ILE A 119 -7.71 -7.26 4.90
N GLN A 120 -8.80 -6.82 4.27
CA GLN A 120 -9.89 -6.11 4.95
C GLN A 120 -10.45 -6.91 6.11
N GLN A 121 -10.75 -8.18 5.87
CA GLN A 121 -11.33 -9.06 6.88
C GLN A 121 -10.38 -9.27 8.04
N ASP A 122 -9.10 -9.46 7.74
CA ASP A 122 -8.07 -9.64 8.77
C ASP A 122 -7.92 -8.37 9.60
N ILE A 123 -7.97 -7.20 8.97
CA ILE A 123 -7.90 -5.91 9.67
C ILE A 123 -9.09 -5.77 10.63
N LEU A 124 -10.30 -6.09 10.19
CA LEU A 124 -11.46 -6.07 11.08
C LEU A 124 -11.26 -6.98 12.28
N THR A 125 -10.75 -8.19 12.05
CA THR A 125 -10.52 -9.15 13.13
C THR A 125 -9.51 -8.64 14.15
N VAL A 126 -8.45 -7.99 13.67
CA VAL A 126 -7.34 -7.54 14.53
C VAL A 126 -7.66 -6.22 15.24
N PHE A 127 -8.31 -5.28 14.57
CA PHE A 127 -8.44 -3.90 15.05
C PHE A 127 -9.85 -3.51 15.50
N GLU A 128 -10.82 -4.36 15.29
CA GLU A 128 -12.19 -4.08 15.73
C GLU A 128 -12.39 -4.18 17.23
#